data_f2a1b943d490b452afbf4ff258ffda52
#
_entry.id   f2a1b943d490b452afbf4ff258ffda52
#
_cell.length_a   1.000
_cell.length_b   1.000
_cell.length_c   1.000
_cell.angle_alpha   90.00
_cell.angle_beta   90.00
_cell.angle_gamma   90.00
#
_symmetry.space_group_name_H-M   'P 1'
#
loop_
_entity.id
_entity.type
_entity.pdbx_description
1 polymer ?
#
loop_
_entity_poly.entity_id
_entity_poly.type
_entity_poly.pdbx_seq_one_letter_code
_entity_poly.pdbx_strand_id
1 'polypeptide(L)'
;MRNTALLLYLLINLASYGQNTIRVIGHRGTRGTAPENTIAGFKKAMNDGADGIEWDVVVNGEGKLVISHEPYFHSDFCLDPNGDAIANEKEYNIYKMTQAEIEAFDCGSKAHESFPEQENFIARKPLLEDAVAKLKSSIRGKLILFEIKSDASEYGISQPYPKDFVDLILKEVALYRFPNVVYMSFDKNIIEDLHKKEPKLRVAYLTYLPSKSAKSYLNDLTFVPHALGMYHKTLNRRKLKQLRAKGVVVYAWTVNQAKDAHKMMELGIDAIITDYPKSIIKARGRYSDRPKKYRTTGTPSF
;
A
#
# COMPACT_ATOMS: atom_id res chain seq x y z
N MET A 1 0.15 -7.61 -54.29
CA MET A 1 1.20 -7.39 -53.27
C MET A 1 0.85 -6.40 -52.13
N ARG A 2 -0.37 -5.79 -52.11
CA ARG A 2 -0.79 -4.82 -51.06
C ARG A 2 -1.48 -5.44 -49.86
N ASN A 3 -1.96 -6.68 -49.92
CA ASN A 3 -2.73 -7.32 -48.84
C ASN A 3 -1.90 -8.12 -47.81
N THR A 4 -0.65 -8.48 -48.18
CA THR A 4 0.25 -9.21 -47.26
C THR A 4 0.89 -8.35 -46.20
N ALA A 5 1.12 -7.05 -46.45
CA ALA A 5 1.70 -6.12 -45.49
C ALA A 5 0.73 -5.74 -44.35
N LEU A 6 -0.59 -5.70 -44.64
CA LEU A 6 -1.61 -5.39 -43.68
C LEU A 6 -1.84 -6.54 -42.67
N LEU A 7 -1.71 -7.79 -43.14
CA LEU A 7 -1.81 -8.96 -42.26
C LEU A 7 -0.61 -9.08 -41.32
N LEU A 8 0.59 -8.72 -41.75
CA LEU A 8 1.80 -8.73 -40.94
C LEU A 8 1.74 -7.64 -39.86
N TYR A 9 1.17 -6.46 -40.15
CA TYR A 9 1.00 -5.37 -39.18
C TYR A 9 -0.04 -5.71 -38.11
N LEU A 10 -1.11 -6.44 -38.45
CA LEU A 10 -2.09 -6.96 -37.50
C LEU A 10 -1.51 -8.06 -36.58
N LEU A 11 -0.65 -8.92 -37.11
CA LEU A 11 -0.01 -10.00 -36.36
C LEU A 11 1.06 -9.49 -35.39
N ILE A 12 1.75 -8.38 -35.70
CA ILE A 12 2.74 -7.75 -34.82
C ILE A 12 2.06 -7.03 -33.65
N ASN A 13 0.86 -6.47 -33.85
CA ASN A 13 0.10 -5.84 -32.75
C ASN A 13 -0.58 -6.85 -31.82
N LEU A 14 -0.77 -8.10 -32.23
CA LEU A 14 -1.30 -9.16 -31.37
C LEU A 14 -0.24 -9.81 -30.47
N ALA A 15 1.06 -9.60 -30.73
CA ALA A 15 2.16 -10.13 -29.92
C ALA A 15 2.55 -9.26 -28.73
N SER A 16 2.00 -8.05 -28.63
CA SER A 16 2.26 -7.11 -27.49
C SER A 16 1.23 -7.19 -26.39
N TYR A 17 0.49 -8.27 -26.25
CA TYR A 17 -0.20 -8.56 -24.98
C TYR A 17 0.84 -8.96 -23.94
N GLY A 18 1.51 -7.94 -23.42
CA GLY A 18 2.40 -8.07 -22.28
C GLY A 18 1.68 -8.80 -21.16
N GLN A 19 2.23 -9.94 -20.74
CA GLN A 19 1.81 -10.57 -19.50
C GLN A 19 1.79 -9.49 -18.43
N ASN A 20 0.62 -9.14 -17.90
CA ASN A 20 0.52 -8.26 -16.74
C ASN A 20 1.29 -8.93 -15.60
N THR A 21 2.55 -8.54 -15.45
CA THR A 21 3.38 -9.03 -14.37
C THR A 21 2.79 -8.50 -13.08
N ILE A 22 2.49 -9.39 -12.13
CA ILE A 22 2.01 -9.03 -10.81
C ILE A 22 2.98 -8.03 -10.19
N ARG A 23 2.46 -6.89 -9.74
CA ARG A 23 3.27 -5.86 -9.09
C ARG A 23 3.67 -6.29 -7.68
N VAL A 24 4.89 -5.96 -7.27
CA VAL A 24 5.38 -6.13 -5.91
C VAL A 24 5.54 -4.77 -5.26
N ILE A 25 4.79 -4.53 -4.21
CA ILE A 25 4.70 -3.27 -3.51
C ILE A 25 5.32 -3.42 -2.13
N GLY A 26 6.25 -2.54 -1.79
CA GLY A 26 6.89 -2.54 -0.47
C GLY A 26 5.94 -1.98 0.59
N HIS A 27 5.53 -2.83 1.56
CA HIS A 27 4.66 -2.50 2.68
C HIS A 27 5.40 -1.61 3.68
N ARG A 28 4.90 -0.40 3.92
CA ARG A 28 5.57 0.63 4.71
C ARG A 28 7.04 0.83 4.28
N GLY A 29 7.30 0.67 2.98
CA GLY A 29 8.62 0.59 2.40
C GLY A 29 9.16 -0.84 2.29
N THR A 30 10.03 -1.25 3.18
CA THR A 30 10.59 -2.62 3.27
C THR A 30 10.72 -3.02 4.74
N ARG A 31 9.61 -3.01 5.45
CA ARG A 31 9.52 -3.18 6.90
C ARG A 31 10.31 -4.37 7.44
N GLY A 32 10.41 -5.44 6.67
CA GLY A 32 11.18 -6.62 7.06
C GLY A 32 12.70 -6.40 7.15
N THR A 33 13.24 -5.33 6.52
CA THR A 33 14.70 -5.10 6.42
C THR A 33 15.14 -3.66 6.72
N ALA A 34 14.21 -2.73 6.96
CA ALA A 34 14.48 -1.36 7.41
C ALA A 34 13.28 -0.84 8.22
N PRO A 35 13.45 0.14 9.12
CA PRO A 35 12.37 0.73 9.89
C PRO A 35 11.23 1.20 9.00
N GLU A 36 10.00 0.84 9.40
CA GLU A 36 8.78 1.09 8.64
C GLU A 36 8.47 2.58 8.51
N ASN A 37 7.79 2.94 7.42
CA ASN A 37 7.31 4.30 7.19
C ASN A 37 8.41 5.37 7.26
N THR A 38 9.63 5.02 6.85
CA THR A 38 10.79 5.91 6.81
C THR A 38 11.25 6.19 5.39
N ILE A 39 11.84 7.36 5.17
CA ILE A 39 12.41 7.72 3.87
C ILE A 39 13.50 6.73 3.46
N ALA A 40 14.29 6.23 4.41
CA ALA A 40 15.32 5.23 4.16
C ALA A 40 14.71 3.89 3.72
N GLY A 41 13.66 3.42 4.42
CA GLY A 41 12.92 2.21 4.09
C GLY A 41 12.28 2.29 2.69
N PHE A 42 11.69 3.43 2.33
CA PHE A 42 11.14 3.65 0.99
C PHE A 42 12.21 3.62 -0.10
N LYS A 43 13.34 4.32 0.11
CA LYS A 43 14.47 4.28 -0.83
C LYS A 43 15.02 2.86 -0.99
N LYS A 44 15.15 2.12 0.11
CA LYS A 44 15.61 0.73 0.08
C LYS A 44 14.65 -0.15 -0.72
N ALA A 45 13.34 -0.03 -0.51
CA ALA A 45 12.34 -0.76 -1.30
C ALA A 45 12.46 -0.49 -2.80
N MET A 46 12.65 0.79 -3.19
CA MET A 46 12.86 1.16 -4.60
C MET A 46 14.17 0.58 -5.15
N ASN A 47 15.25 0.63 -4.40
CA ASN A 47 16.55 0.05 -4.78
C ASN A 47 16.50 -1.48 -4.88
N ASP A 48 15.68 -2.13 -4.06
CA ASP A 48 15.39 -3.57 -4.12
C ASP A 48 14.56 -3.96 -5.34
N GLY A 49 14.09 -2.98 -6.14
CA GLY A 49 13.37 -3.18 -7.39
C GLY A 49 11.85 -3.25 -7.25
N ALA A 50 11.26 -2.77 -6.16
CA ALA A 50 9.82 -2.72 -5.99
C ALA A 50 9.12 -1.94 -7.11
N ASP A 51 7.93 -2.39 -7.52
CA ASP A 51 7.11 -1.73 -8.54
C ASP A 51 6.35 -0.53 -7.97
N GLY A 52 6.37 -0.40 -6.64
CA GLY A 52 5.75 0.69 -5.90
C GLY A 52 6.01 0.55 -4.40
N ILE A 53 5.52 1.50 -3.65
CA ILE A 53 5.51 1.50 -2.18
C ILE A 53 4.10 1.70 -1.67
N GLU A 54 3.87 1.19 -0.51
CA GLU A 54 2.74 1.51 0.33
C GLU A 54 3.27 2.31 1.51
N TRP A 55 2.54 3.35 1.91
CA TRP A 55 2.77 4.13 3.11
C TRP A 55 1.47 4.48 3.81
N ASP A 56 1.56 4.68 5.12
CA ASP A 56 0.45 5.05 5.97
C ASP A 56 0.50 6.53 6.33
N VAL A 57 -0.65 7.18 6.45
CA VAL A 57 -0.72 8.57 6.90
C VAL A 57 -1.70 8.76 8.04
N VAL A 58 -1.29 9.62 8.99
CA VAL A 58 -2.08 10.16 10.09
C VAL A 58 -1.97 11.70 10.06
N VAL A 59 -2.69 12.39 10.94
CA VAL A 59 -2.67 13.85 11.07
C VAL A 59 -2.04 14.23 12.41
N ASN A 60 -1.17 15.25 12.44
CA ASN A 60 -0.63 15.82 13.67
C ASN A 60 -1.47 16.99 14.21
N GLY A 61 -1.09 17.53 15.38
CA GLY A 61 -1.77 18.66 16.03
C GLY A 61 -1.71 19.99 15.27
N GLU A 62 -0.86 20.07 14.24
CA GLU A 62 -0.76 21.24 13.35
C GLU A 62 -1.59 21.07 12.06
N GLY A 63 -2.35 19.98 11.94
CA GLY A 63 -3.14 19.66 10.74
C GLY A 63 -2.30 19.23 9.54
N LYS A 64 -1.09 18.70 9.78
CA LYS A 64 -0.18 18.19 8.75
C LYS A 64 -0.25 16.68 8.65
N LEU A 65 -0.03 16.13 7.43
CA LEU A 65 0.05 14.70 7.21
C LEU A 65 1.42 14.16 7.63
N VAL A 66 1.41 13.21 8.56
CA VAL A 66 2.59 12.49 9.06
C VAL A 66 2.58 11.07 8.55
N ILE A 67 3.71 10.55 8.10
CA ILE A 67 3.84 9.15 7.70
C ILE A 67 4.00 8.28 8.95
N SER A 68 2.94 7.56 9.30
CA SER A 68 2.85 6.67 10.45
C SER A 68 1.70 5.69 10.28
N HIS A 69 1.87 4.47 10.75
CA HIS A 69 0.79 3.47 10.77
C HIS A 69 -0.17 3.69 11.95
N GLU A 70 0.36 3.93 13.14
CA GLU A 70 -0.44 4.25 14.31
C GLU A 70 -0.51 5.77 14.51
N PRO A 71 -1.63 6.28 15.08
CA PRO A 71 -1.74 7.66 15.54
C PRO A 71 -1.00 7.91 16.87
N TYR A 72 -0.18 6.94 17.29
CA TYR A 72 0.63 6.92 18.50
C TYR A 72 2.03 6.41 18.17
N PHE A 73 2.94 6.44 19.16
CA PHE A 73 4.25 5.83 19.05
C PHE A 73 4.22 4.40 19.57
N HIS A 74 4.55 3.44 18.72
CA HIS A 74 4.46 2.01 19.04
C HIS A 74 5.57 1.57 19.98
N SER A 75 5.21 0.94 21.11
CA SER A 75 6.14 0.51 22.15
C SER A 75 7.16 -0.54 21.71
N ASP A 76 6.82 -1.37 20.69
CA ASP A 76 7.71 -2.43 20.22
C ASP A 76 8.99 -1.90 19.56
N PHE A 77 8.92 -0.76 18.84
CA PHE A 77 10.03 -0.29 18.00
C PHE A 77 10.34 1.22 18.11
N CYS A 78 9.59 1.98 18.91
CA CYS A 78 9.89 3.38 19.20
C CYS A 78 10.49 3.56 20.58
N LEU A 79 11.31 4.61 20.70
CA LEU A 79 11.84 5.16 21.96
C LEU A 79 11.31 6.57 22.13
N ASP A 80 11.14 6.99 23.37
CA ASP A 80 10.75 8.37 23.72
C ASP A 80 11.89 9.38 23.48
N PRO A 81 11.68 10.70 23.66
CA PRO A 81 12.72 11.71 23.48
C PRO A 81 13.95 11.56 24.40
N ASN A 82 13.85 10.82 25.51
CA ASN A 82 14.96 10.54 26.41
C ASN A 82 15.72 9.27 26.01
N GLY A 83 15.22 8.52 25.03
CA GLY A 83 15.76 7.22 24.62
C GLY A 83 15.22 6.05 25.43
N ASP A 84 14.15 6.26 26.21
CA ASP A 84 13.53 5.25 27.05
C ASP A 84 12.42 4.50 26.30
N ALA A 85 12.11 3.29 26.77
CA ALA A 85 11.01 2.49 26.21
C ALA A 85 9.66 3.14 26.54
N ILE A 86 8.77 3.17 25.55
CA ILE A 86 7.41 3.70 25.70
C ILE A 86 6.58 2.73 26.53
N ALA A 87 6.13 3.17 27.69
CA ALA A 87 5.30 2.37 28.60
C ALA A 87 3.80 2.42 28.25
N ASN A 88 3.33 3.58 27.78
CA ASN A 88 1.94 3.80 27.41
C ASN A 88 1.86 4.59 26.10
N GLU A 89 1.53 3.91 25.01
CA GLU A 89 1.47 4.50 23.67
C GLU A 89 0.48 5.66 23.57
N LYS A 90 -0.65 5.59 24.30
CA LYS A 90 -1.72 6.60 24.21
C LYS A 90 -1.37 7.95 24.82
N GLU A 91 -0.29 8.03 25.59
CA GLU A 91 0.24 9.30 26.10
C GLU A 91 0.82 10.16 24.98
N TYR A 92 1.31 9.53 23.92
CA TYR A 92 1.97 10.20 22.80
C TYR A 92 1.09 10.21 21.56
N ASN A 93 -0.02 10.95 21.65
CA ASN A 93 -1.01 11.08 20.59
C ASN A 93 -0.55 12.07 19.52
N ILE A 94 -0.15 11.58 18.38
CA ILE A 94 0.34 12.36 17.22
C ILE A 94 -0.65 13.47 16.82
N TYR A 95 -1.96 13.22 16.90
CA TYR A 95 -3.00 14.20 16.57
C TYR A 95 -3.03 15.42 17.51
N LYS A 96 -2.33 15.35 18.63
CA LYS A 96 -2.20 16.45 19.62
C LYS A 96 -0.79 17.03 19.70
N MET A 97 0.15 16.53 18.90
CA MET A 97 1.56 16.91 18.93
C MET A 97 1.93 17.78 17.75
N THR A 98 2.87 18.69 17.96
CA THR A 98 3.57 19.41 16.88
C THR A 98 4.55 18.48 16.16
N GLN A 99 4.96 18.84 14.94
CA GLN A 99 5.99 18.05 14.24
C GLN A 99 7.34 18.04 14.98
N ALA A 100 7.69 19.12 15.62
CA ALA A 100 8.92 19.19 16.41
C ALA A 100 8.92 18.19 17.59
N GLU A 101 7.79 18.03 18.26
CA GLU A 101 7.63 17.03 19.32
C GLU A 101 7.68 15.59 18.73
N ILE A 102 7.06 15.36 17.58
CA ILE A 102 7.07 14.05 16.90
C ILE A 102 8.50 13.67 16.47
N GLU A 103 9.28 14.61 15.98
CA GLU A 103 10.66 14.37 15.54
C GLU A 103 11.65 14.10 16.69
N ALA A 104 11.26 14.34 17.93
CA ALA A 104 12.08 13.99 19.09
C ALA A 104 12.12 12.47 19.37
N PHE A 105 11.16 11.71 18.86
CA PHE A 105 11.09 10.25 19.01
C PHE A 105 11.99 9.52 18.03
N ASP A 106 12.47 8.36 18.44
CA ASP A 106 13.23 7.44 17.57
C ASP A 106 12.43 6.15 17.36
N CYS A 107 12.02 5.88 16.12
CA CYS A 107 11.25 4.70 15.75
C CYS A 107 12.06 3.76 14.82
N GLY A 108 13.37 3.62 15.07
CA GLY A 108 14.19 2.76 14.20
C GLY A 108 15.47 2.22 14.81
N SER A 109 16.01 2.78 15.89
CA SER A 109 17.21 2.23 16.55
C SER A 109 16.90 1.05 17.48
N LYS A 110 15.67 0.99 18.01
CA LYS A 110 15.21 -0.15 18.83
C LYS A 110 14.96 -1.36 17.93
N ALA A 111 15.55 -2.50 18.27
CA ALA A 111 15.34 -3.75 17.54
C ALA A 111 13.86 -4.16 17.55
N HIS A 112 13.33 -4.49 16.39
CA HIS A 112 11.95 -4.93 16.22
C HIS A 112 11.87 -6.46 16.28
N GLU A 113 11.32 -7.02 17.37
CA GLU A 113 11.29 -8.48 17.60
C GLU A 113 10.63 -9.27 16.45
N SER A 114 9.59 -8.74 15.83
CA SER A 114 8.92 -9.39 14.68
C SER A 114 9.72 -9.32 13.37
N PHE A 115 10.77 -8.49 13.30
CA PHE A 115 11.59 -8.28 12.10
C PHE A 115 13.10 -8.33 12.44
N PRO A 116 13.63 -9.49 12.81
CA PRO A 116 15.03 -9.62 13.24
C PRO A 116 16.08 -9.33 12.16
N GLU A 117 15.67 -9.30 10.88
CA GLU A 117 16.53 -8.93 9.75
C GLU A 117 16.56 -7.42 9.46
N GLN A 118 15.81 -6.62 10.26
CA GLN A 118 15.73 -5.18 10.07
C GLN A 118 17.03 -4.51 10.47
N GLU A 119 17.56 -3.65 9.60
CA GLU A 119 18.69 -2.77 9.93
C GLU A 119 18.20 -1.68 10.89
N ASN A 120 18.83 -1.57 12.07
CA ASN A 120 18.44 -0.59 13.08
C ASN A 120 19.26 0.70 12.93
N PHE A 121 18.59 1.84 12.89
CA PHE A 121 19.17 3.17 12.86
C PHE A 121 18.16 4.19 13.38
N ILE A 122 18.64 5.35 13.84
CA ILE A 122 17.75 6.43 14.30
C ILE A 122 16.81 6.82 13.15
N ALA A 123 15.51 6.67 13.38
CA ALA A 123 14.49 7.00 12.40
C ALA A 123 13.35 7.79 13.03
N ARG A 124 12.88 8.79 12.30
CA ARG A 124 11.80 9.69 12.73
C ARG A 124 10.60 9.54 11.81
N LYS A 125 9.41 9.82 12.33
CA LYS A 125 8.19 9.87 11.52
C LYS A 125 8.19 11.17 10.71
N PRO A 126 8.35 11.12 9.36
CA PRO A 126 8.44 12.32 8.55
C PRO A 126 7.07 12.91 8.25
N LEU A 127 7.01 14.21 7.96
CA LEU A 127 5.89 14.78 7.22
C LEU A 127 5.79 14.16 5.82
N LEU A 128 4.57 14.07 5.29
CA LEU A 128 4.35 13.63 3.91
C LEU A 128 5.10 14.50 2.91
N GLU A 129 5.07 15.83 3.09
CA GLU A 129 5.76 16.78 2.22
C GLU A 129 7.28 16.51 2.15
N ASP A 130 7.93 16.22 3.27
CA ASP A 130 9.36 15.88 3.33
C ASP A 130 9.68 14.56 2.64
N ALA A 131 8.83 13.55 2.88
CA ALA A 131 9.00 12.26 2.23
C ALA A 131 8.85 12.39 0.71
N VAL A 132 7.85 13.10 0.23
CA VAL A 132 7.64 13.36 -1.20
C VAL A 132 8.83 14.11 -1.80
N ALA A 133 9.31 15.17 -1.16
CA ALA A 133 10.45 15.94 -1.63
C ALA A 133 11.71 15.06 -1.76
N LYS A 134 12.00 14.22 -0.75
CA LYS A 134 13.19 13.35 -0.71
C LYS A 134 13.08 12.08 -1.57
N LEU A 135 11.87 11.67 -1.95
CA LEU A 135 11.60 10.47 -2.73
C LEU A 135 11.26 10.75 -4.20
N LYS A 136 11.00 11.99 -4.58
CA LYS A 136 10.45 12.41 -5.89
C LYS A 136 11.06 11.69 -7.11
N SER A 137 12.36 11.51 -7.14
CA SER A 137 13.04 10.80 -8.24
C SER A 137 12.83 9.28 -8.17
N SER A 138 12.86 8.72 -6.97
CA SER A 138 12.77 7.27 -6.72
C SER A 138 11.38 6.71 -6.99
N ILE A 139 10.32 7.50 -6.75
CA ILE A 139 8.92 7.08 -6.91
C ILE A 139 8.33 7.47 -8.27
N ARG A 140 9.11 8.11 -9.16
CA ARG A 140 8.62 8.51 -10.48
C ARG A 140 8.14 7.29 -11.28
N GLY A 141 6.87 7.30 -11.71
CA GLY A 141 6.25 6.20 -12.46
C GLY A 141 5.94 4.95 -11.64
N LYS A 142 6.24 4.95 -10.35
CA LYS A 142 5.93 3.86 -9.45
C LYS A 142 4.49 3.95 -8.94
N LEU A 143 3.92 2.82 -8.53
CA LEU A 143 2.61 2.79 -7.88
C LEU A 143 2.77 3.20 -6.41
N ILE A 144 1.99 4.18 -5.99
CA ILE A 144 1.91 4.58 -4.58
C ILE A 144 0.56 4.09 -4.04
N LEU A 145 0.61 3.23 -3.05
CA LEU A 145 -0.54 2.84 -2.25
C LEU A 145 -0.54 3.72 -1.00
N PHE A 146 -1.52 4.61 -0.93
CA PHE A 146 -1.62 5.65 0.09
C PHE A 146 -2.70 5.26 1.09
N GLU A 147 -2.31 4.63 2.20
CA GLU A 147 -3.26 4.21 3.23
C GLU A 147 -3.56 5.36 4.19
N ILE A 148 -4.85 5.66 4.34
CA ILE A 148 -5.37 6.63 5.30
C ILE A 148 -5.77 5.86 6.54
N LYS A 149 -5.02 6.06 7.62
CA LYS A 149 -5.24 5.40 8.90
C LYS A 149 -6.41 6.03 9.61
N SER A 150 -7.52 5.32 9.62
CA SER A 150 -8.77 5.80 10.22
C SER A 150 -9.53 4.66 10.86
N ASP A 151 -10.04 4.91 12.05
CA ASP A 151 -10.92 4.04 12.82
C ASP A 151 -12.08 4.87 13.40
N ALA A 152 -13.31 4.40 13.23
CA ALA A 152 -14.50 5.14 13.68
C ALA A 152 -14.54 5.37 15.20
N SER A 153 -13.87 4.55 15.99
CA SER A 153 -13.77 4.72 17.45
C SER A 153 -12.80 5.85 17.86
N GLU A 154 -11.96 6.33 16.93
CA GLU A 154 -10.89 7.30 17.19
C GLU A 154 -11.19 8.71 16.63
N TYR A 155 -12.36 8.92 16.02
CA TYR A 155 -12.75 10.23 15.47
C TYR A 155 -12.77 11.35 16.52
N GLY A 156 -12.03 12.43 16.28
CA GLY A 156 -11.87 13.56 17.19
C GLY A 156 -10.99 13.27 18.41
N ILE A 157 -10.46 12.05 18.55
CA ILE A 157 -9.59 11.64 19.66
C ILE A 157 -8.13 11.60 19.23
N SER A 158 -7.81 10.75 18.24
CA SER A 158 -6.47 10.58 17.68
C SER A 158 -6.41 10.81 16.17
N GLN A 159 -7.48 11.29 15.59
CA GLN A 159 -7.62 11.61 14.17
C GLN A 159 -8.78 12.58 13.93
N PRO A 160 -8.82 13.30 12.78
CA PRO A 160 -9.98 14.09 12.38
C PRO A 160 -11.20 13.21 12.09
N TYR A 161 -12.39 13.83 11.99
CA TYR A 161 -13.55 13.19 11.37
C TYR A 161 -13.28 12.93 9.87
N PRO A 162 -13.92 11.92 9.24
CA PRO A 162 -13.61 11.51 7.87
C PRO A 162 -13.62 12.64 6.85
N LYS A 163 -14.64 13.50 6.91
CA LYS A 163 -14.77 14.67 6.02
C LYS A 163 -13.56 15.58 6.07
N ASP A 164 -13.11 15.93 7.29
CA ASP A 164 -12.01 16.87 7.51
C ASP A 164 -10.68 16.22 7.16
N PHE A 165 -10.53 14.93 7.46
CA PHE A 165 -9.34 14.17 7.09
C PHE A 165 -9.18 14.08 5.56
N VAL A 166 -10.27 13.77 4.85
CA VAL A 166 -10.26 13.73 3.38
C VAL A 166 -9.96 15.10 2.79
N ASP A 167 -10.50 16.20 3.36
CA ASP A 167 -10.21 17.56 2.90
C ASP A 167 -8.71 17.91 3.04
N LEU A 168 -8.09 17.55 4.17
CA LEU A 168 -6.65 17.73 4.39
C LEU A 168 -5.83 16.95 3.35
N ILE A 169 -6.17 15.68 3.12
CA ILE A 169 -5.50 14.84 2.14
C ILE A 169 -5.59 15.43 0.74
N LEU A 170 -6.81 15.73 0.27
CA LEU A 170 -7.01 16.24 -1.08
C LEU A 170 -6.29 17.58 -1.30
N LYS A 171 -6.30 18.47 -0.30
CA LYS A 171 -5.57 19.74 -0.32
C LYS A 171 -4.07 19.53 -0.46
N GLU A 172 -3.48 18.65 0.33
CA GLU A 172 -2.03 18.44 0.35
C GLU A 172 -1.56 17.67 -0.89
N VAL A 173 -2.27 16.58 -1.26
CA VAL A 173 -1.86 15.72 -2.38
C VAL A 173 -1.97 16.43 -3.72
N ALA A 174 -2.87 17.42 -3.86
CA ALA A 174 -2.98 18.25 -5.05
C ALA A 174 -1.67 18.98 -5.40
N LEU A 175 -0.82 19.26 -4.39
CA LEU A 175 0.47 19.93 -4.56
C LEU A 175 1.51 19.03 -5.25
N TYR A 176 1.38 17.70 -5.12
CA TYR A 176 2.43 16.74 -5.51
C TYR A 176 2.24 16.11 -6.88
N ARG A 177 1.04 16.18 -7.45
CA ARG A 177 0.68 15.61 -8.76
C ARG A 177 1.18 14.17 -8.94
N PHE A 178 0.85 13.29 -7.99
CA PHE A 178 1.20 11.87 -8.09
C PHE A 178 0.58 11.25 -9.35
N PRO A 179 1.38 10.76 -10.30
CA PRO A 179 0.82 10.22 -11.56
C PRO A 179 0.15 8.87 -11.38
N ASN A 180 0.46 8.14 -10.32
CA ASN A 180 0.04 6.75 -10.13
C ASN A 180 -0.20 6.44 -8.66
N VAL A 181 -1.27 7.00 -8.07
CA VAL A 181 -1.66 6.79 -6.67
C VAL A 181 -2.99 6.04 -6.59
N VAL A 182 -3.13 5.21 -5.56
CA VAL A 182 -4.38 4.58 -5.12
C VAL A 182 -4.53 4.87 -3.64
N TYR A 183 -5.60 5.56 -3.25
CA TYR A 183 -5.91 5.84 -1.87
C TYR A 183 -6.60 4.65 -1.23
N MET A 184 -6.19 4.25 -0.05
CA MET A 184 -6.70 3.07 0.64
C MET A 184 -7.13 3.39 2.06
N SER A 185 -8.12 2.68 2.57
CA SER A 185 -8.47 2.67 4.00
C SER A 185 -9.27 1.43 4.34
N PHE A 186 -9.19 1.00 5.60
CA PHE A 186 -10.14 0.07 6.22
C PHE A 186 -11.45 0.75 6.60
N ASP A 187 -11.42 2.06 6.79
CA ASP A 187 -12.59 2.85 7.12
C ASP A 187 -13.41 3.17 5.87
N LYS A 188 -14.59 2.57 5.78
CA LYS A 188 -15.50 2.81 4.65
C LYS A 188 -15.94 4.28 4.54
N ASN A 189 -16.00 5.03 5.65
CA ASN A 189 -16.43 6.42 5.62
C ASN A 189 -15.38 7.29 4.92
N ILE A 190 -14.10 7.01 5.10
CA ILE A 190 -13.00 7.63 4.33
C ILE A 190 -13.15 7.33 2.84
N ILE A 191 -13.41 6.06 2.48
CA ILE A 191 -13.55 5.62 1.08
C ILE A 191 -14.76 6.28 0.41
N GLU A 192 -15.90 6.37 1.11
CA GLU A 192 -17.11 7.03 0.63
C GLU A 192 -16.89 8.54 0.45
N ASP A 193 -16.27 9.23 1.41
CA ASP A 193 -16.00 10.66 1.33
C ASP A 193 -15.00 11.00 0.22
N LEU A 194 -13.96 10.20 0.03
CA LEU A 194 -13.03 10.34 -1.11
C LEU A 194 -13.79 10.25 -2.44
N HIS A 195 -14.61 9.21 -2.62
CA HIS A 195 -15.36 9.01 -3.86
C HIS A 195 -16.38 10.12 -4.09
N LYS A 196 -17.07 10.55 -3.03
CA LYS A 196 -18.08 11.63 -3.11
C LYS A 196 -17.46 12.96 -3.55
N LYS A 197 -16.27 13.30 -3.02
CA LYS A 197 -15.58 14.57 -3.33
C LYS A 197 -14.88 14.53 -4.69
N GLU A 198 -14.23 13.43 -5.00
CA GLU A 198 -13.45 13.23 -6.22
C GLU A 198 -13.71 11.86 -6.85
N PRO A 199 -14.82 11.67 -7.59
CA PRO A 199 -15.23 10.38 -8.14
C PRO A 199 -14.22 9.73 -9.10
N LYS A 200 -13.27 10.51 -9.62
CA LYS A 200 -12.23 10.03 -10.54
C LYS A 200 -11.01 9.46 -9.83
N LEU A 201 -10.90 9.60 -8.52
CA LEU A 201 -9.79 9.01 -7.76
C LEU A 201 -9.88 7.50 -7.78
N ARG A 202 -8.72 6.88 -7.88
CA ARG A 202 -8.60 5.45 -7.65
C ARG A 202 -8.57 5.19 -6.16
N VAL A 203 -9.63 4.56 -5.66
CA VAL A 203 -9.74 4.19 -4.25
C VAL A 203 -9.77 2.68 -4.07
N ALA A 204 -9.18 2.17 -3.00
CA ALA A 204 -9.16 0.78 -2.63
C ALA A 204 -9.72 0.59 -1.22
N TYR A 205 -10.72 -0.26 -1.08
CA TYR A 205 -11.24 -0.64 0.23
C TYR A 205 -10.44 -1.81 0.80
N LEU A 206 -9.86 -1.63 1.99
CA LEU A 206 -9.07 -2.66 2.66
C LEU A 206 -9.96 -3.61 3.48
N THR A 207 -9.69 -4.91 3.40
CA THR A 207 -10.57 -5.94 3.98
C THR A 207 -9.78 -7.13 4.52
N TYR A 208 -10.22 -7.71 5.64
CA TYR A 208 -9.53 -8.84 6.27
C TYR A 208 -10.43 -10.01 6.71
N LEU A 209 -11.77 -9.87 6.67
CA LEU A 209 -12.69 -10.88 7.19
C LEU A 209 -12.79 -12.10 6.25
N PRO A 210 -12.38 -13.31 6.67
CA PRO A 210 -12.42 -14.51 5.84
C PRO A 210 -13.83 -14.93 5.44
N SER A 211 -14.80 -14.76 6.33
CA SER A 211 -16.20 -15.18 6.16
C SER A 211 -16.99 -14.31 5.17
N LYS A 212 -16.51 -13.09 4.89
CA LYS A 212 -17.22 -12.15 4.04
C LYS A 212 -17.00 -12.45 2.55
N SER A 213 -18.07 -12.49 1.77
CA SER A 213 -17.99 -12.70 0.32
C SER A 213 -17.54 -11.45 -0.43
N ALA A 214 -17.05 -11.61 -1.68
CA ALA A 214 -16.73 -10.48 -2.54
C ALA A 214 -17.93 -9.55 -2.74
N LYS A 215 -19.13 -10.12 -2.99
CA LYS A 215 -20.37 -9.34 -3.13
C LYS A 215 -20.69 -8.53 -1.87
N SER A 216 -20.48 -9.13 -0.69
CA SER A 216 -20.76 -8.45 0.58
C SER A 216 -19.84 -7.23 0.77
N TYR A 217 -18.54 -7.35 0.43
CA TYR A 217 -17.61 -6.20 0.49
C TYR A 217 -18.01 -5.08 -0.47
N LEU A 218 -18.43 -5.42 -1.69
CA LEU A 218 -18.89 -4.42 -2.65
C LEU A 218 -20.20 -3.75 -2.21
N ASN A 219 -21.06 -4.48 -1.50
CA ASN A 219 -22.30 -3.92 -0.96
C ASN A 219 -22.10 -3.06 0.30
N ASP A 220 -20.91 -3.03 0.90
CA ASP A 220 -20.59 -2.09 1.98
C ASP A 220 -20.47 -0.65 1.50
N LEU A 221 -20.22 -0.46 0.20
CA LEU A 221 -20.01 0.83 -0.44
C LEU A 221 -21.18 1.19 -1.37
N THR A 222 -21.41 2.48 -1.55
CA THR A 222 -22.43 3.01 -2.47
C THR A 222 -22.00 2.96 -3.94
N PHE A 223 -20.74 2.64 -4.20
CA PHE A 223 -20.12 2.57 -5.53
C PHE A 223 -19.20 1.35 -5.66
N VAL A 224 -18.73 1.05 -6.87
CA VAL A 224 -17.72 0.00 -7.10
C VAL A 224 -16.33 0.63 -7.00
N PRO A 225 -15.49 0.25 -6.01
CA PRO A 225 -14.17 0.84 -5.86
C PRO A 225 -13.23 0.36 -6.97
N HIS A 226 -12.17 1.15 -7.25
CA HIS A 226 -11.12 0.74 -8.18
C HIS A 226 -10.48 -0.59 -7.76
N ALA A 227 -10.24 -0.79 -6.46
CA ALA A 227 -9.60 -2.00 -5.97
C ALA A 227 -10.17 -2.47 -4.62
N LEU A 228 -9.95 -3.74 -4.30
CA LEU A 228 -9.97 -4.26 -2.93
C LEU A 228 -8.56 -4.68 -2.52
N GLY A 229 -8.10 -4.16 -1.38
CA GLY A 229 -6.91 -4.67 -0.70
C GLY A 229 -7.33 -5.77 0.29
N MET A 230 -6.93 -7.02 0.04
CA MET A 230 -7.46 -8.17 0.79
C MET A 230 -6.36 -8.93 1.51
N TYR A 231 -6.65 -9.36 2.74
CA TYR A 231 -5.76 -10.29 3.43
C TYR A 231 -5.59 -11.58 2.60
N HIS A 232 -4.37 -11.91 2.24
CA HIS A 232 -4.07 -12.94 1.23
C HIS A 232 -4.66 -14.32 1.54
N LYS A 233 -4.77 -14.69 2.83
CA LYS A 233 -5.35 -15.98 3.24
C LYS A 233 -6.87 -16.09 3.00
N THR A 234 -7.55 -14.96 2.75
CA THR A 234 -8.98 -14.92 2.44
C THR A 234 -9.29 -15.04 0.96
N LEU A 235 -8.25 -14.95 0.10
CA LEU A 235 -8.37 -14.98 -1.35
C LEU A 235 -8.52 -16.38 -1.90
N ASN A 236 -9.44 -16.54 -2.85
CA ASN A 236 -9.64 -17.75 -3.62
C ASN A 236 -10.15 -17.43 -5.03
N ARG A 237 -10.14 -18.44 -5.92
CA ARG A 237 -10.55 -18.28 -7.33
C ARG A 237 -11.98 -17.75 -7.49
N ARG A 238 -12.91 -18.16 -6.61
CA ARG A 238 -14.32 -17.73 -6.65
C ARG A 238 -14.44 -16.23 -6.37
N LYS A 239 -13.81 -15.75 -5.26
CA LYS A 239 -13.82 -14.31 -4.91
C LYS A 239 -13.20 -13.49 -6.03
N LEU A 240 -12.04 -13.91 -6.53
CA LEU A 240 -11.33 -13.20 -7.58
C LEU A 240 -12.16 -13.09 -8.88
N LYS A 241 -12.79 -14.21 -9.32
CA LYS A 241 -13.68 -14.20 -10.47
C LYS A 241 -14.85 -13.22 -10.31
N GLN A 242 -15.44 -13.16 -9.11
CA GLN A 242 -16.55 -12.24 -8.81
C GLN A 242 -16.10 -10.76 -8.86
N LEU A 243 -14.92 -10.43 -8.32
CA LEU A 243 -14.37 -9.08 -8.31
C LEU A 243 -14.01 -8.62 -9.73
N ARG A 244 -13.34 -9.47 -10.50
CA ARG A 244 -12.99 -9.20 -11.88
C ARG A 244 -14.19 -8.97 -12.80
N ALA A 245 -15.27 -9.72 -12.59
CA ALA A 245 -16.52 -9.51 -13.32
C ALA A 245 -17.13 -8.11 -13.07
N LYS A 246 -16.65 -7.39 -12.05
CA LYS A 246 -17.03 -6.00 -11.71
C LYS A 246 -15.92 -4.99 -12.05
N GLY A 247 -14.84 -5.41 -12.70
CA GLY A 247 -13.71 -4.54 -13.03
C GLY A 247 -12.83 -4.16 -11.81
N VAL A 248 -12.96 -4.87 -10.68
CA VAL A 248 -12.24 -4.55 -9.45
C VAL A 248 -10.86 -5.18 -9.45
N VAL A 249 -9.84 -4.36 -9.25
CA VAL A 249 -8.44 -4.75 -9.06
C VAL A 249 -8.25 -5.36 -7.66
N VAL A 250 -7.34 -6.33 -7.50
CA VAL A 250 -7.12 -7.01 -6.23
C VAL A 250 -5.66 -6.93 -5.80
N TYR A 251 -5.43 -6.31 -4.63
CA TYR A 251 -4.14 -6.27 -3.94
C TYR A 251 -4.15 -7.24 -2.76
N ALA A 252 -3.13 -8.09 -2.65
CA ALA A 252 -3.01 -9.04 -1.54
C ALA A 252 -1.97 -8.57 -0.52
N TRP A 253 -2.35 -8.50 0.76
CA TRP A 253 -1.51 -8.09 1.87
C TRP A 253 -1.60 -9.07 3.04
N THR A 254 -0.64 -9.17 3.97
CA THR A 254 0.76 -8.95 3.74
C THR A 254 1.38 -10.27 3.36
N VAL A 255 2.04 -10.36 2.21
CA VAL A 255 2.53 -11.62 1.65
C VAL A 255 4.05 -11.67 1.77
N ASN A 256 4.56 -12.35 2.79
CA ASN A 256 5.98 -12.36 3.13
C ASN A 256 6.72 -13.65 2.74
N GLN A 257 5.96 -14.72 2.44
CA GLN A 257 6.56 -16.02 2.10
C GLN A 257 6.46 -16.30 0.60
N ALA A 258 7.54 -16.81 0.01
CA ALA A 258 7.58 -17.17 -1.42
C ALA A 258 6.46 -18.15 -1.82
N LYS A 259 6.11 -19.09 -0.93
CA LYS A 259 4.99 -20.04 -1.15
C LYS A 259 3.66 -19.33 -1.32
N ASP A 260 3.37 -18.35 -0.45
CA ASP A 260 2.12 -17.59 -0.52
C ASP A 260 2.13 -16.65 -1.73
N ALA A 261 3.28 -16.06 -2.06
CA ALA A 261 3.43 -15.25 -3.27
C ALA A 261 3.13 -16.07 -4.53
N HIS A 262 3.67 -17.29 -4.66
CA HIS A 262 3.35 -18.18 -5.78
C HIS A 262 1.86 -18.48 -5.87
N LYS A 263 1.20 -18.76 -4.73
CA LYS A 263 -0.25 -18.96 -4.69
C LYS A 263 -1.02 -17.73 -5.19
N MET A 264 -0.60 -16.53 -4.79
CA MET A 264 -1.20 -15.28 -5.27
C MET A 264 -0.98 -15.08 -6.77
N MET A 265 0.21 -15.40 -7.27
CA MET A 265 0.52 -15.40 -8.71
C MET A 265 -0.34 -16.39 -9.49
N GLU A 266 -0.56 -17.61 -8.97
CA GLU A 266 -1.45 -18.61 -9.57
C GLU A 266 -2.93 -18.22 -9.56
N LEU A 267 -3.35 -17.45 -8.57
CA LEU A 267 -4.67 -16.83 -8.55
C LEU A 267 -4.77 -15.69 -9.57
N GLY A 268 -3.63 -15.11 -9.95
CA GLY A 268 -3.53 -14.00 -10.89
C GLY A 268 -4.04 -12.68 -10.31
N ILE A 269 -3.69 -12.33 -9.10
CA ILE A 269 -3.96 -11.00 -8.51
C ILE A 269 -3.13 -9.92 -9.19
N ASP A 270 -3.43 -8.65 -8.92
CA ASP A 270 -2.82 -7.51 -9.62
C ASP A 270 -1.57 -7.00 -8.91
N ALA A 271 -1.53 -7.04 -7.57
CA ALA A 271 -0.35 -6.68 -6.79
C ALA A 271 -0.24 -7.47 -5.47
N ILE A 272 0.99 -7.68 -5.04
CA ILE A 272 1.38 -8.20 -3.73
C ILE A 272 1.96 -7.04 -2.92
N ILE A 273 1.44 -6.83 -1.72
CA ILE A 273 2.00 -5.93 -0.70
C ILE A 273 2.80 -6.79 0.29
N THR A 274 4.08 -6.45 0.51
CA THR A 274 5.01 -7.29 1.27
C THR A 274 6.03 -6.50 2.09
N ASP A 275 6.41 -7.02 3.25
CA ASP A 275 7.49 -6.49 4.09
C ASP A 275 8.89 -6.80 3.50
N TYR A 276 8.98 -7.76 2.54
CA TYR A 276 10.23 -8.24 1.95
C TYR A 276 10.22 -8.14 0.42
N PRO A 277 10.16 -6.93 -0.18
CA PRO A 277 10.01 -6.77 -1.63
C PRO A 277 11.08 -7.49 -2.44
N LYS A 278 12.36 -7.42 -2.04
CA LYS A 278 13.47 -8.11 -2.73
C LYS A 278 13.24 -9.62 -2.83
N SER A 279 12.81 -10.24 -1.74
CA SER A 279 12.54 -11.68 -1.67
C SER A 279 11.37 -12.09 -2.57
N ILE A 280 10.29 -11.32 -2.56
CA ILE A 280 9.10 -11.58 -3.37
C ILE A 280 9.35 -11.31 -4.87
N ILE A 281 10.14 -10.30 -5.22
CA ILE A 281 10.58 -10.06 -6.61
C ILE A 281 11.39 -11.27 -7.13
N LYS A 282 12.30 -11.80 -6.33
CA LYS A 282 13.03 -13.02 -6.68
C LYS A 282 12.10 -14.23 -6.87
N ALA A 283 11.07 -14.37 -6.02
CA ALA A 283 10.06 -15.42 -6.16
C ALA A 283 9.24 -15.21 -7.45
N ARG A 284 8.87 -13.96 -7.80
CA ARG A 284 8.19 -13.62 -9.05
C ARG A 284 8.99 -13.99 -10.29
N GLY A 285 10.28 -13.70 -10.32
CA GLY A 285 11.18 -14.11 -11.40
C GLY A 285 11.18 -15.63 -11.63
N ARG A 286 11.39 -16.39 -10.56
CA ARG A 286 11.35 -17.86 -10.62
C ARG A 286 10.01 -18.43 -11.09
N TYR A 287 8.90 -17.78 -10.75
CA TYR A 287 7.56 -18.14 -11.22
C TYR A 287 7.41 -17.88 -12.73
N SER A 288 7.90 -16.74 -13.20
CA SER A 288 7.86 -16.35 -14.61
C SER A 288 8.70 -17.27 -15.52
N ASP A 289 9.73 -17.91 -15.00
CA ASP A 289 10.60 -18.83 -15.74
C ASP A 289 10.02 -20.25 -15.86
N ARG A 290 8.92 -20.56 -15.15
CA ARG A 290 8.28 -21.88 -15.26
C ARG A 290 7.65 -22.08 -16.65
N PRO A 291 7.70 -23.30 -17.24
CA PRO A 291 7.03 -23.62 -18.48
C PRO A 291 5.54 -23.25 -18.44
N LYS A 292 5.01 -22.72 -19.54
CA LYS A 292 3.60 -22.24 -19.62
C LYS A 292 2.54 -23.25 -19.17
N LYS A 293 2.81 -24.57 -19.31
CA LYS A 293 1.91 -25.64 -18.84
C LYS A 293 1.64 -25.64 -17.32
N TYR A 294 2.51 -24.97 -16.55
CA TYR A 294 2.36 -24.82 -15.09
C TYR A 294 1.86 -23.42 -14.69
N ARG A 295 1.57 -22.57 -15.67
CA ARG A 295 0.97 -21.24 -15.42
C ARG A 295 -0.51 -21.34 -15.74
N THR A 296 -1.35 -21.05 -14.76
CA THR A 296 -2.79 -20.95 -15.01
C THR A 296 -3.04 -19.74 -15.93
N THR A 297 -3.53 -20.01 -17.14
CA THR A 297 -4.02 -18.99 -18.07
C THR A 297 -5.29 -18.40 -17.49
N GLY A 298 -5.22 -17.20 -16.90
CA GLY A 298 -6.38 -16.59 -16.27
C GLY A 298 -6.20 -15.11 -15.96
N THR A 299 -5.83 -14.32 -16.98
CA THR A 299 -6.02 -12.88 -16.95
C THR A 299 -6.85 -12.48 -18.14
N PRO A 300 -8.06 -11.90 -17.94
CA PRO A 300 -8.67 -11.11 -18.98
C PRO A 300 -7.80 -9.87 -19.18
N SER A 301 -7.49 -9.57 -20.43
CA SER A 301 -6.96 -8.28 -20.87
C SER A 301 -7.93 -7.16 -20.49
N PHE A 302 -7.44 -6.14 -19.82
CA PHE A 302 -8.08 -4.83 -19.71
C PHE A 302 -7.29 -3.82 -20.51
#